data_abdc8a7cba4545847fa23fbf1086acbc
#
_entry.id   abdc8a7cba4545847fa23fbf1086acbc
#
_cell.length_a   1.000
_cell.length_b   1.000
_cell.length_c   1.000
_cell.angle_alpha   90.00
_cell.angle_beta   90.00
_cell.angle_gamma   90.00
#
_symmetry.space_group_name_H-M   'P 1'
#
loop_
_entity.id
_entity.type
_entity.pdbx_description
1 polymer ?
#
loop_
_entity_poly.entity_id
_entity_poly.type
_entity_poly.pdbx_seq_one_letter_code
_entity_poly.pdbx_strand_id
1 'polypeptide(L)'
;MVSSRGLGDVYKRQVQQLPRDAIVGIEADIFVPAAVSYAIREDNVDQVVARVVVEAANAATTWGAEDTLTERGIVVVPDFIANAGAAAWAWWLLQGQVGCDPRDSFDRLSAEMRAKVAVLAERWTCDRIPMRQSGFALASSNLRALEGAQIVIP
;
A
#
# COMPACT_ATOMS: atom_id res chain seq x y z
N MET A 1 27.37 -42.59 -6.11
CA MET A 1 26.42 -41.65 -6.70
C MET A 1 26.18 -40.53 -5.71
N VAL A 2 26.83 -39.39 -5.84
CA VAL A 2 26.63 -38.21 -4.99
C VAL A 2 25.43 -37.49 -5.60
N SER A 3 24.27 -37.55 -4.93
CA SER A 3 23.09 -36.79 -5.29
C SER A 3 23.40 -35.31 -5.11
N SER A 4 23.47 -34.55 -6.19
CA SER A 4 23.54 -33.09 -6.19
C SER A 4 22.22 -32.55 -5.65
N ARG A 5 22.13 -32.39 -4.34
CA ARG A 5 21.03 -31.61 -3.73
C ARG A 5 21.28 -30.15 -4.14
N GLY A 6 20.42 -29.64 -5.02
CA GLY A 6 20.51 -28.26 -5.49
C GLY A 6 20.33 -27.27 -4.34
N LEU A 7 20.92 -26.07 -4.45
CA LEU A 7 20.75 -24.96 -3.51
C LEU A 7 19.28 -24.69 -3.12
N GLY A 8 18.33 -24.92 -4.04
CA GLY A 8 16.89 -24.83 -3.77
C GLY A 8 16.35 -25.77 -2.71
N ASP A 9 16.96 -26.93 -2.50
CA ASP A 9 16.53 -27.88 -1.44
C ASP A 9 17.02 -27.48 -0.04
N VAL A 10 18.11 -26.72 0.04
CA VAL A 10 18.62 -26.17 1.30
C VAL A 10 17.71 -25.03 1.77
N TYR A 11 17.30 -24.16 0.89
CA TYR A 11 16.36 -23.08 1.22
C TYR A 11 14.99 -23.61 1.65
N LYS A 12 14.45 -24.60 0.97
CA LYS A 12 13.16 -25.22 1.35
C LYS A 12 13.14 -25.84 2.74
N ARG A 13 14.30 -26.27 3.26
CA ARG A 13 14.40 -26.84 4.61
C ARG A 13 14.49 -25.79 5.72
N GLN A 14 14.81 -24.54 5.38
CA GLN A 14 14.94 -23.43 6.33
C GLN A 14 13.67 -22.58 6.43
N VAL A 15 12.68 -22.85 5.58
CA VAL A 15 11.41 -22.11 5.54
C VAL A 15 10.34 -22.92 6.26
N GLN A 16 9.72 -22.32 7.25
CA GLN A 16 8.55 -22.85 7.89
C GLN A 16 7.37 -22.76 6.91
N GLN A 17 6.75 -23.90 6.60
CA GLN A 17 5.54 -23.92 5.80
C GLN A 17 4.33 -23.75 6.72
N LEU A 18 3.54 -22.72 6.44
CA LEU A 18 2.30 -22.44 7.16
C LEU A 18 1.09 -22.63 6.22
N PRO A 19 -0.10 -22.89 6.76
CA PRO A 19 -1.33 -22.79 5.99
C PRO A 19 -1.44 -21.41 5.34
N ARG A 20 -2.02 -21.32 4.14
CA ARG A 20 -2.13 -20.07 3.37
C ARG A 20 -2.79 -18.96 4.18
N ASP A 21 -3.85 -19.29 4.91
CA ASP A 21 -4.63 -18.31 5.67
C ASP A 21 -3.92 -17.84 6.96
N ALA A 22 -2.89 -18.56 7.41
CA ALA A 22 -2.10 -18.15 8.59
C ALA A 22 -1.25 -16.90 8.34
N ILE A 23 -1.08 -16.44 7.09
CA ILE A 23 -0.29 -15.28 6.75
C ILE A 23 -0.80 -14.01 7.43
N VAL A 24 -2.11 -13.90 7.65
CA VAL A 24 -2.73 -12.72 8.27
C VAL A 24 -2.30 -12.54 9.73
N GLY A 25 -2.06 -13.66 10.43
CA GLY A 25 -1.67 -13.69 11.85
C GLY A 25 -0.17 -13.79 12.10
N ILE A 26 0.67 -13.68 11.08
CA ILE A 26 2.13 -13.71 11.27
C ILE A 26 2.58 -12.45 11.99
N GLU A 27 3.37 -12.62 13.05
CA GLU A 27 3.96 -11.51 13.78
C GLU A 27 4.92 -10.71 12.89
N ALA A 28 4.57 -9.44 12.66
CA ALA A 28 5.34 -8.49 11.88
C ALA A 28 4.98 -7.06 12.29
N ASP A 29 5.89 -6.11 12.11
CA ASP A 29 5.58 -4.69 12.31
C ASP A 29 4.70 -4.15 11.19
N ILE A 30 4.92 -4.62 9.97
CA ILE A 30 4.21 -4.17 8.76
C ILE A 30 3.71 -5.40 8.02
N PHE A 31 2.41 -5.41 7.68
CA PHE A 31 1.80 -6.40 6.82
C PHE A 31 1.43 -5.76 5.48
N VAL A 32 1.86 -6.37 4.37
CA VAL A 32 1.62 -5.87 3.01
C VAL A 32 0.80 -6.89 2.22
N PRO A 33 -0.53 -6.83 2.25
CA PRO A 33 -1.37 -7.67 1.41
C PRO A 33 -1.27 -7.21 -0.05
N ALA A 34 -0.58 -8.01 -0.88
CA ALA A 34 -0.25 -7.67 -2.26
C ALA A 34 -0.84 -8.65 -3.31
N ALA A 35 -1.45 -9.75 -2.87
CA ALA A 35 -1.81 -10.84 -3.77
C ALA A 35 -3.26 -10.76 -4.30
N VAL A 36 -4.21 -10.43 -3.43
CA VAL A 36 -5.64 -10.46 -3.75
C VAL A 36 -6.41 -9.36 -3.01
N SER A 37 -7.53 -8.95 -3.59
CA SER A 37 -8.51 -8.11 -2.89
C SER A 37 -9.16 -8.89 -1.75
N TYR A 38 -9.62 -8.19 -0.72
CA TYR A 38 -10.30 -8.76 0.44
C TYR A 38 -9.47 -9.84 1.18
N ALA A 39 -8.15 -9.61 1.25
CA ALA A 39 -7.25 -10.48 2.03
C ALA A 39 -7.54 -10.38 3.53
N ILE A 40 -7.92 -9.18 4.00
CA ILE A 40 -8.34 -8.91 5.38
C ILE A 40 -9.83 -8.60 5.37
N ARG A 41 -10.58 -9.40 6.12
CA ARG A 41 -12.04 -9.36 6.20
C ARG A 41 -12.49 -9.45 7.65
N GLU A 42 -13.77 -9.27 7.89
CA GLU A 42 -14.39 -9.32 9.20
C GLU A 42 -14.19 -10.67 9.91
N ASP A 43 -14.02 -11.77 9.15
CA ASP A 43 -13.83 -13.11 9.68
C ASP A 43 -12.37 -13.43 10.07
N ASN A 44 -11.41 -12.61 9.68
CA ASN A 44 -9.99 -12.83 9.95
C ASN A 44 -9.24 -11.61 10.51
N VAL A 45 -9.86 -10.46 10.59
CA VAL A 45 -9.24 -9.20 11.02
C VAL A 45 -8.66 -9.27 12.43
N ASP A 46 -9.27 -10.04 13.31
CA ASP A 46 -8.79 -10.23 14.69
C ASP A 46 -7.43 -10.92 14.77
N GLN A 47 -7.06 -11.66 13.73
CA GLN A 47 -5.77 -12.34 13.64
C GLN A 47 -4.63 -11.37 13.29
N VAL A 48 -4.92 -10.18 12.75
CA VAL A 48 -3.90 -9.19 12.39
C VAL A 48 -3.19 -8.69 13.64
N VAL A 49 -1.88 -8.93 13.72
CA VAL A 49 -1.02 -8.47 14.82
C VAL A 49 -0.05 -7.37 14.40
N ALA A 50 0.05 -7.09 13.12
CA ALA A 50 0.88 -6.03 12.57
C ALA A 50 0.42 -4.66 13.08
N ARG A 51 1.36 -3.74 13.26
CA ARG A 51 1.08 -2.35 13.66
C ARG A 51 0.63 -1.48 12.50
N VAL A 52 1.04 -1.86 11.29
CA VAL A 52 0.74 -1.13 10.05
C VAL A 52 0.34 -2.15 8.98
N VAL A 53 -0.74 -1.87 8.28
CA VAL A 53 -1.16 -2.58 7.07
C VAL A 53 -0.96 -1.63 5.89
N VAL A 54 -0.25 -2.10 4.84
CA VAL A 54 -0.05 -1.33 3.60
C VAL A 54 -0.70 -2.07 2.44
N GLU A 55 -1.78 -1.55 1.91
CA GLU A 55 -2.57 -2.21 0.87
C GLU A 55 -1.88 -2.11 -0.50
N ALA A 56 -1.06 -3.09 -0.86
CA ALA A 56 -0.46 -3.15 -2.19
C ALA A 56 -1.41 -3.75 -3.24
N ALA A 57 -2.32 -4.65 -2.85
CA ALA A 57 -3.44 -5.07 -3.69
C ALA A 57 -4.60 -4.08 -3.58
N ASN A 58 -5.40 -3.97 -4.65
CA ASN A 58 -6.59 -3.13 -4.64
C ASN A 58 -7.64 -3.72 -3.68
N ALA A 59 -8.25 -2.87 -2.86
CA ALA A 59 -9.26 -3.23 -1.87
C ALA A 59 -8.83 -4.46 -1.03
N ALA A 60 -7.59 -4.45 -0.51
CA ALA A 60 -7.05 -5.59 0.23
C ALA A 60 -7.76 -5.82 1.56
N THR A 61 -8.33 -4.77 2.15
CA THR A 61 -9.09 -4.80 3.40
C THR A 61 -10.54 -4.41 3.13
N THR A 62 -11.50 -5.14 3.69
CA THR A 62 -12.91 -4.72 3.64
C THR A 62 -13.14 -3.52 4.54
N TRP A 63 -14.22 -2.76 4.30
CA TRP A 63 -14.53 -1.55 5.09
C TRP A 63 -14.71 -1.86 6.58
N GLY A 64 -15.47 -2.90 6.92
CA GLY A 64 -15.70 -3.28 8.32
C GLY A 64 -14.43 -3.79 9.00
N ALA A 65 -13.55 -4.48 8.27
CA ALA A 65 -12.25 -4.87 8.78
C ALA A 65 -11.32 -3.66 9.01
N GLU A 66 -11.34 -2.67 8.12
CA GLU A 66 -10.57 -1.43 8.30
C GLU A 66 -11.03 -0.65 9.52
N ASP A 67 -12.34 -0.55 9.76
CA ASP A 67 -12.88 0.06 10.97
C ASP A 67 -12.36 -0.64 12.23
N THR A 68 -12.42 -1.98 12.25
CA THR A 68 -11.90 -2.80 13.36
C THR A 68 -10.40 -2.58 13.58
N LEU A 69 -9.59 -2.55 12.52
CA LEU A 69 -8.15 -2.27 12.62
C LEU A 69 -7.90 -0.87 13.19
N THR A 70 -8.65 0.12 12.74
CA THR A 70 -8.56 1.51 13.18
C THR A 70 -8.89 1.64 14.68
N GLU A 71 -9.96 0.99 15.15
CA GLU A 71 -10.34 0.95 16.56
C GLU A 71 -9.25 0.33 17.43
N ARG A 72 -8.54 -0.67 16.91
CA ARG A 72 -7.39 -1.30 17.56
C ARG A 72 -6.10 -0.46 17.47
N GLY A 73 -6.14 0.70 16.82
CA GLY A 73 -5.00 1.59 16.64
C GLY A 73 -4.00 1.12 15.58
N ILE A 74 -4.38 0.18 14.73
CA ILE A 74 -3.56 -0.32 13.61
C ILE A 74 -3.74 0.65 12.44
N VAL A 75 -2.62 1.12 11.90
CA VAL A 75 -2.61 2.04 10.76
C VAL A 75 -2.87 1.28 9.48
N VAL A 76 -3.85 1.72 8.68
CA VAL A 76 -4.07 1.19 7.33
C VAL A 76 -3.71 2.25 6.31
N VAL A 77 -2.65 2.01 5.53
CA VAL A 77 -2.31 2.84 4.37
C VAL A 77 -3.13 2.34 3.18
N PRO A 78 -4.09 3.15 2.67
CA PRO A 78 -5.06 2.68 1.69
C PRO A 78 -4.42 2.41 0.32
N ASP A 79 -5.00 1.48 -0.42
CA ASP A 79 -4.56 1.01 -1.72
C ASP A 79 -4.33 2.14 -2.74
N PHE A 80 -5.30 3.04 -2.89
CA PHE A 80 -5.22 4.16 -3.86
C PHE A 80 -4.11 5.18 -3.54
N ILE A 81 -3.48 5.08 -2.38
CA ILE A 81 -2.24 5.79 -2.04
C ILE A 81 -1.06 4.84 -2.17
N ALA A 82 -1.11 3.64 -1.56
CA ALA A 82 0.02 2.75 -1.47
C ALA A 82 0.47 2.19 -2.84
N ASN A 83 -0.47 1.91 -3.74
CA ASN A 83 -0.19 1.32 -5.06
C ASN A 83 -0.32 2.30 -6.23
N ALA A 84 -0.58 3.59 -5.99
CA ALA A 84 -0.76 4.61 -7.02
C ALA A 84 0.50 4.88 -7.88
N GLY A 85 1.66 4.41 -7.42
CA GLY A 85 2.95 4.75 -8.01
C GLY A 85 3.08 4.37 -9.48
N ALA A 86 2.63 3.17 -9.85
CA ALA A 86 2.70 2.69 -11.23
C ALA A 86 1.82 3.53 -12.18
N ALA A 87 0.61 3.87 -11.74
CA ALA A 87 -0.31 4.71 -12.52
C ALA A 87 0.24 6.13 -12.68
N ALA A 88 0.79 6.72 -11.62
CA ALA A 88 1.41 8.04 -11.68
C ALA A 88 2.61 8.06 -12.65
N TRP A 89 3.48 7.05 -12.55
CA TRP A 89 4.63 6.92 -13.45
C TRP A 89 4.22 6.78 -14.91
N ALA A 90 3.25 5.91 -15.22
CA ALA A 90 2.73 5.74 -16.57
C ALA A 90 2.17 7.06 -17.13
N TRP A 91 1.45 7.81 -16.31
CA TRP A 91 0.92 9.13 -16.68
C TRP A 91 2.05 10.13 -17.00
N TRP A 92 3.09 10.20 -16.15
CA TRP A 92 4.23 11.09 -16.38
C TRP A 92 4.99 10.75 -17.66
N LEU A 93 5.14 9.45 -17.99
CA LEU A 93 5.73 9.02 -19.26
C LEU A 93 4.90 9.52 -20.45
N LEU A 94 3.60 9.33 -20.41
CA LEU A 94 2.70 9.75 -21.49
C LEU A 94 2.72 11.26 -21.69
N GLN A 95 2.92 12.03 -20.62
CA GLN A 95 3.01 13.49 -20.67
C GLN A 95 4.42 14.01 -20.94
N GLY A 96 5.40 13.14 -21.14
CA GLY A 96 6.80 13.54 -21.33
C GLY A 96 7.44 14.23 -20.10
N GLN A 97 6.86 14.00 -18.91
CA GLN A 97 7.33 14.62 -17.67
C GLN A 97 8.48 13.85 -16.99
N VAL A 98 8.73 12.64 -17.40
CA VAL A 98 9.89 11.82 -17.03
C VAL A 98 10.47 11.20 -18.29
N GLY A 99 11.80 11.05 -18.32
CA GLY A 99 12.50 10.39 -19.41
C GLY A 99 12.57 8.87 -19.26
N CYS A 100 13.38 8.26 -20.15
CA CYS A 100 13.63 6.83 -20.11
C CYS A 100 14.67 6.42 -19.06
N ASP A 101 15.29 7.36 -18.34
CA ASP A 101 16.21 7.03 -17.26
C ASP A 101 15.42 6.50 -16.06
N PRO A 102 15.66 5.25 -15.65
CA PRO A 102 14.97 4.69 -14.47
C PRO A 102 15.22 5.48 -13.19
N ARG A 103 16.38 6.11 -13.02
CA ARG A 103 16.74 6.86 -11.81
C ARG A 103 15.83 8.06 -11.63
N ASP A 104 15.67 8.90 -12.67
CA ASP A 104 14.80 10.08 -12.61
C ASP A 104 13.37 9.68 -12.28
N SER A 105 12.89 8.59 -12.87
CA SER A 105 11.56 8.05 -12.63
C SER A 105 11.38 7.60 -11.17
N PHE A 106 12.34 6.84 -10.63
CA PHE A 106 12.27 6.34 -9.26
C PHE A 106 12.46 7.44 -8.22
N ASP A 107 13.32 8.41 -8.46
CA ASP A 107 13.55 9.54 -7.55
C ASP A 107 12.29 10.39 -7.44
N ARG A 108 11.67 10.73 -8.57
CA ARG A 108 10.39 11.45 -8.58
C ARG A 108 9.29 10.65 -7.89
N LEU A 109 9.15 9.36 -8.22
CA LEU A 109 8.15 8.49 -7.61
C LEU A 109 8.33 8.42 -6.09
N SER A 110 9.55 8.22 -5.62
CA SER A 110 9.89 8.17 -4.20
C SER A 110 9.53 9.48 -3.49
N ALA A 111 9.86 10.63 -4.08
CA ALA A 111 9.55 11.94 -3.51
C ALA A 111 8.03 12.17 -3.41
N GLU A 112 7.28 11.90 -4.47
CA GLU A 112 5.83 12.07 -4.52
C GLU A 112 5.10 11.15 -3.54
N MET A 113 5.48 9.87 -3.48
CA MET A 113 4.87 8.90 -2.58
C MET A 113 5.15 9.26 -1.12
N ARG A 114 6.39 9.62 -0.78
CA ARG A 114 6.77 10.08 0.57
C ARG A 114 5.97 11.30 1.00
N ALA A 115 5.83 12.30 0.13
CA ALA A 115 5.09 13.51 0.43
C ALA A 115 3.62 13.21 0.75
N LYS A 116 2.97 12.35 -0.03
CA LYS A 116 1.58 11.95 0.21
C LYS A 116 1.41 11.19 1.51
N VAL A 117 2.25 10.19 1.75
CA VAL A 117 2.20 9.38 2.98
C VAL A 117 2.49 10.24 4.21
N ALA A 118 3.40 11.22 4.13
CA ALA A 118 3.71 12.11 5.25
C ALA A 118 2.49 12.91 5.71
N VAL A 119 1.71 13.47 4.77
CA VAL A 119 0.46 14.20 5.08
C VAL A 119 -0.56 13.30 5.78
N LEU A 120 -0.71 12.05 5.31
CA LEU A 120 -1.64 11.11 5.92
C LEU A 120 -1.17 10.69 7.32
N ALA A 121 0.13 10.44 7.48
CA ALA A 121 0.73 10.04 8.74
C ALA A 121 0.63 11.15 9.80
N GLU A 122 0.79 12.41 9.40
CA GLU A 122 0.60 13.55 10.30
C GLU A 122 -0.83 13.61 10.84
N ARG A 123 -1.83 13.49 9.97
CA ARG A 123 -3.25 13.49 10.37
C ARG A 123 -3.60 12.30 11.27
N TRP A 124 -3.04 11.14 11.00
CA TRP A 124 -3.22 9.99 11.88
C TRP A 124 -2.60 10.22 13.26
N THR A 125 -1.38 10.77 13.30
CA THR A 125 -0.66 10.98 14.57
C THR A 125 -1.27 12.08 15.42
N CYS A 126 -1.64 13.19 14.80
CA CYS A 126 -2.14 14.38 15.52
C CYS A 126 -3.63 14.28 15.82
N ASP A 127 -4.43 13.88 14.85
CA ASP A 127 -5.90 13.99 14.91
C ASP A 127 -6.60 12.64 14.98
N ARG A 128 -5.86 11.52 14.87
CA ARG A 128 -6.40 10.15 14.78
C ARG A 128 -7.37 9.95 13.62
N ILE A 129 -7.21 10.73 12.54
CA ILE A 129 -8.02 10.59 11.34
C ILE A 129 -7.50 9.40 10.52
N PRO A 130 -8.34 8.42 10.17
CA PRO A 130 -7.94 7.28 9.34
C PRO A 130 -7.29 7.74 8.03
N MET A 131 -6.22 7.05 7.61
CA MET A 131 -5.47 7.46 6.41
C MET A 131 -6.33 7.44 5.15
N ARG A 132 -7.30 6.52 5.03
CA ARG A 132 -8.26 6.49 3.92
C ARG A 132 -9.11 7.75 3.87
N GLN A 133 -9.65 8.19 5.01
CA GLN A 133 -10.41 9.43 5.09
C GLN A 133 -9.56 10.64 4.72
N SER A 134 -8.34 10.70 5.22
CA SER A 134 -7.37 11.75 4.87
C SER A 134 -7.01 11.73 3.38
N GLY A 135 -6.86 10.54 2.80
CA GLY A 135 -6.59 10.35 1.38
C GLY A 135 -7.75 10.84 0.50
N PHE A 136 -8.99 10.54 0.86
CA PHE A 136 -10.16 11.06 0.14
C PHE A 136 -10.27 12.59 0.24
N ALA A 137 -9.99 13.17 1.40
CA ALA A 137 -9.98 14.62 1.57
C ALA A 137 -8.90 15.28 0.69
N LEU A 138 -7.71 14.70 0.62
CA LEU A 138 -6.62 15.15 -0.25
C LEU A 138 -6.99 15.06 -1.72
N ALA A 139 -7.55 13.92 -2.16
CA ALA A 139 -7.99 13.72 -3.53
C ALA A 139 -9.08 14.71 -3.93
N SER A 140 -10.07 14.93 -3.05
CA SER A 140 -11.16 15.89 -3.28
C SER A 140 -10.66 17.32 -3.38
N SER A 141 -9.67 17.71 -2.56
CA SER A 141 -9.03 19.03 -2.63
C SER A 141 -8.31 19.23 -3.96
N ASN A 142 -7.55 18.21 -4.40
CA ASN A 142 -6.84 18.25 -5.67
C ASN A 142 -7.80 18.34 -6.86
N LEU A 143 -8.92 17.58 -6.83
CA LEU A 143 -9.93 17.63 -7.89
C LEU A 143 -10.54 19.03 -8.02
N ARG A 144 -10.94 19.66 -6.91
CA ARG A 144 -11.47 21.04 -6.91
C ARG A 144 -10.45 22.05 -7.45
N ALA A 145 -9.18 21.88 -7.15
CA ALA A 145 -8.13 22.73 -7.70
C ALA A 145 -8.00 22.58 -9.22
N LEU A 146 -8.19 21.37 -9.75
CA LEU A 146 -8.19 21.12 -11.19
C LEU A 146 -9.45 21.67 -11.89
N GLU A 147 -10.62 21.58 -11.26
CA GLU A 147 -11.87 22.14 -11.79
C GLU A 147 -11.82 23.68 -11.86
N GLY A 148 -11.12 24.33 -10.91
CA GLY A 148 -10.88 25.78 -10.92
C GLY A 148 -9.80 26.25 -11.90
N ALA A 149 -8.93 25.34 -12.34
CA ALA A 149 -7.94 25.59 -13.37
C ALA A 149 -8.59 25.31 -14.74
N GLN A 150 -8.68 26.33 -15.63
CA GLN A 150 -9.10 26.09 -17.03
C GLN A 150 -8.10 25.09 -17.63
N ILE A 151 -8.54 23.84 -17.81
CA ILE A 151 -7.75 22.83 -18.49
C ILE A 151 -7.78 23.19 -19.98
N VAL A 152 -6.72 23.82 -20.45
CA VAL A 152 -6.48 23.98 -21.89
C VAL A 152 -5.94 22.63 -22.36
N ILE A 153 -6.81 21.82 -22.97
CA ILE A 153 -6.41 20.61 -23.66
C ILE A 153 -5.79 21.06 -25.00
N PRO A 154 -4.53 20.70 -25.29
CA PRO A 154 -3.88 21.07 -26.55
C PRO A 154 -4.53 20.42 -27.77
#